data_eb31900034e4e7b9804aa909e0c4c4df
#
_entry.id   eb31900034e4e7b9804aa909e0c4c4df
#
_cell.length_a   1.000
_cell.length_b   1.000
_cell.length_c   1.000
_cell.angle_alpha   90.00
_cell.angle_beta   90.00
_cell.angle_gamma   90.00
#
_symmetry.space_group_name_H-M   'P 1'
#
loop_
_entity.id
_entity.type
_entity.pdbx_description
1 polymer ?
#
loop_
_entity_poly.entity_id
_entity_poly.type
_entity_poly.pdbx_seq_one_letter_code
_entity_poly.pdbx_strand_id
1 'polypeptide(L)'
;MVVNKNPVEIVAVIGPKGGVGKTSISANLAISLAQLGKKVVAIDLDLGASNLNTFLGIRSSKYTLDDFILNKVGKLQEIVLETGLENMGFICGGNIPGIANLHYSKKMKLIRNLAMLDYDFVLLDLGAGASYNVVDFVIISQKSLLVTTPEIPSILNTYSFLKTLVFRRLTMALKEFHNQTLLDLLEQARDVEKNPHLKRMDDLVQVIQKIDSSASRLVKQILLGIRPAMILNRIRSGKDEKACVAIENLMRQYLGIECSKILHVHEDASVGHAIAKMKPVMINNPGSVFANDINEIAMFLTG
;
A
#
# COMPACT_ATOMS: atom_id res chain seq x y z
N MET A 1 28.06 -20.19 -10.11
CA MET A 1 27.07 -20.48 -9.04
C MET A 1 25.92 -19.53 -9.21
N VAL A 2 24.75 -19.99 -9.66
CA VAL A 2 23.52 -19.18 -9.66
C VAL A 2 23.09 -19.16 -8.20
N VAL A 3 23.35 -18.06 -7.51
CA VAL A 3 22.76 -17.82 -6.20
C VAL A 3 21.26 -17.75 -6.44
N ASN A 4 20.51 -18.72 -5.94
CA ASN A 4 19.04 -18.68 -5.90
C ASN A 4 18.66 -17.50 -5.00
N LYS A 5 18.57 -16.31 -5.60
CA LYS A 5 18.08 -15.13 -4.89
C LYS A 5 16.58 -15.30 -4.69
N ASN A 6 16.15 -15.23 -3.45
CA ASN A 6 14.72 -15.11 -3.17
C ASN A 6 14.17 -13.91 -3.97
N PRO A 7 12.98 -14.04 -4.58
CA PRO A 7 12.37 -12.91 -5.27
C PRO A 7 12.17 -11.75 -4.29
N VAL A 8 12.41 -10.53 -4.77
CA VAL A 8 12.18 -9.30 -3.99
C VAL A 8 10.74 -9.25 -3.53
N GLU A 9 10.53 -8.92 -2.27
CA GLU A 9 9.19 -8.72 -1.71
C GLU A 9 8.78 -7.25 -1.80
N ILE A 10 7.77 -6.96 -2.61
CA ILE A 10 7.21 -5.61 -2.76
C ILE A 10 6.10 -5.44 -1.72
N VAL A 11 6.27 -4.44 -0.85
CA VAL A 11 5.32 -4.09 0.21
C VAL A 11 4.74 -2.70 -0.08
N ALA A 12 3.44 -2.62 -0.29
CA ALA A 12 2.75 -1.34 -0.46
C ALA A 12 2.26 -0.79 0.88
N VAL A 13 2.62 0.44 1.21
CA VAL A 13 2.06 1.17 2.36
C VAL A 13 1.05 2.19 1.84
N ILE A 14 -0.20 2.05 2.28
CA ILE A 14 -1.35 2.79 1.77
C ILE A 14 -1.99 3.57 2.91
N GLY A 15 -2.33 4.83 2.67
CA GLY A 15 -3.18 5.63 3.54
C GLY A 15 -4.32 6.24 2.75
N PRO A 16 -5.54 5.67 2.79
CA PRO A 16 -6.66 6.14 1.98
C PRO A 16 -7.06 7.60 2.26
N LYS A 17 -6.68 8.13 3.42
CA LYS A 17 -6.86 9.53 3.80
C LYS A 17 -5.50 10.18 4.03
N GLY A 18 -5.36 11.46 3.64
CA GLY A 18 -4.17 12.25 3.97
C GLY A 18 -4.01 12.43 5.47
N GLY A 19 -2.76 12.43 5.96
CA GLY A 19 -2.45 12.69 7.37
C GLY A 19 -2.66 11.51 8.33
N VAL A 20 -2.94 10.30 7.86
CA VAL A 20 -3.07 9.11 8.74
C VAL A 20 -1.71 8.58 9.27
N GLY A 21 -0.58 9.18 8.87
CA GLY A 21 0.75 8.79 9.34
C GLY A 21 1.47 7.78 8.45
N LYS A 22 0.97 7.50 7.25
CA LYS A 22 1.54 6.57 6.27
C LYS A 22 3.05 6.74 6.10
N THR A 23 3.51 7.93 5.70
CA THR A 23 4.93 8.22 5.41
C THR A 23 5.82 8.10 6.65
N SER A 24 5.32 8.48 7.85
CA SER A 24 6.04 8.27 9.11
C SER A 24 6.25 6.76 9.39
N ILE A 25 5.21 5.95 9.16
CA ILE A 25 5.29 4.49 9.29
C ILE A 25 6.24 3.94 8.23
N SER A 26 6.12 4.33 6.95
CA SER A 26 6.99 3.87 5.86
C SER A 26 8.47 4.12 6.15
N ALA A 27 8.82 5.34 6.57
CA ALA A 27 10.21 5.71 6.87
C ALA A 27 10.79 4.87 8.02
N ASN A 28 10.06 4.75 9.12
CA ASN A 28 10.53 4.03 10.28
C ASN A 28 10.51 2.51 10.10
N LEU A 29 9.55 1.97 9.34
CA LEU A 29 9.49 0.56 8.98
C LEU A 29 10.66 0.13 8.09
N ALA A 30 11.05 0.97 7.12
CA ALA A 30 12.23 0.70 6.30
C ALA A 30 13.49 0.59 7.16
N ILE A 31 13.65 1.48 8.14
CA ILE A 31 14.78 1.44 9.08
C ILE A 31 14.73 0.19 9.95
N SER A 32 13.55 -0.15 10.49
CA SER A 32 13.40 -1.35 11.34
C SER A 32 13.76 -2.63 10.58
N LEU A 33 13.28 -2.78 9.33
CA LEU A 33 13.64 -3.92 8.48
C LEU A 33 15.15 -3.98 8.20
N ALA A 34 15.78 -2.83 7.94
CA ALA A 34 17.23 -2.76 7.73
C ALA A 34 18.02 -3.14 9.00
N GLN A 35 17.55 -2.72 10.19
CA GLN A 35 18.12 -3.11 11.49
C GLN A 35 17.97 -4.61 11.79
N LEU A 36 16.95 -5.27 11.21
CA LEU A 36 16.80 -6.73 11.23
C LEU A 36 17.69 -7.45 10.20
N GLY A 37 18.63 -6.74 9.57
CA GLY A 37 19.58 -7.29 8.60
C GLY A 37 19.01 -7.54 7.21
N LYS A 38 17.80 -7.02 6.89
CA LYS A 38 17.20 -7.13 5.56
C LYS A 38 17.70 -6.02 4.66
N LYS A 39 18.01 -6.31 3.40
CA LYS A 39 18.27 -5.28 2.39
C LYS A 39 16.95 -4.64 1.96
N VAL A 40 16.76 -3.37 2.26
CA VAL A 40 15.52 -2.64 2.05
C VAL A 40 15.75 -1.42 1.19
N VAL A 41 14.87 -1.17 0.22
CA VAL A 41 14.77 0.11 -0.46
C VAL A 41 13.40 0.72 -0.22
N ALA A 42 13.37 1.94 0.33
CA ALA A 42 12.16 2.73 0.46
C ALA A 42 11.99 3.62 -0.77
N ILE A 43 10.81 3.62 -1.37
CA ILE A 43 10.50 4.37 -2.59
C ILE A 43 9.31 5.29 -2.33
N ASP A 44 9.51 6.58 -2.53
CA ASP A 44 8.42 7.56 -2.45
C ASP A 44 7.64 7.56 -3.76
N LEU A 45 6.42 7.03 -3.73
CA LEU A 45 5.48 6.99 -4.84
C LEU A 45 4.28 7.94 -4.63
N ASP A 46 4.39 8.90 -3.71
CA ASP A 46 3.46 10.02 -3.62
C ASP A 46 3.81 11.06 -4.69
N LEU A 47 3.48 10.69 -5.95
CA LEU A 47 3.86 11.45 -7.14
C LEU A 47 3.21 12.83 -7.14
N GLY A 48 4.04 13.86 -6.98
CA GLY A 48 3.61 15.26 -6.92
C GLY A 48 3.48 15.85 -5.50
N ALA A 49 3.62 15.02 -4.44
CA ALA A 49 3.64 15.46 -3.04
C ALA A 49 4.68 14.69 -2.21
N SER A 50 5.79 14.34 -2.86
CA SER A 50 6.89 13.57 -2.27
C SER A 50 7.44 14.22 -1.01
N ASN A 51 7.51 13.47 0.09
CA ASN A 51 7.97 13.95 1.40
C ASN A 51 8.69 12.90 2.27
N LEU A 52 8.82 11.66 1.79
CA LEU A 52 9.47 10.58 2.52
C LEU A 52 10.94 10.90 2.87
N ASN A 53 11.63 11.65 2.00
CA ASN A 53 12.97 12.17 2.23
C ASN A 53 13.07 12.99 3.53
N THR A 54 12.06 13.82 3.82
CA THR A 54 12.00 14.64 5.05
C THR A 54 11.94 13.75 6.30
N PHE A 55 11.13 12.68 6.26
CA PHE A 55 11.02 11.73 7.37
C PHE A 55 12.28 10.89 7.57
N LEU A 56 13.08 10.69 6.51
CA LEU A 56 14.36 9.99 6.57
C LEU A 56 15.54 10.94 6.90
N GLY A 57 15.31 12.26 6.96
CA GLY A 57 16.36 13.25 7.19
C GLY A 57 17.27 13.48 5.98
N ILE A 58 16.84 13.09 4.79
CA ILE A 58 17.58 13.22 3.54
C ILE A 58 17.23 14.55 2.88
N ARG A 59 18.22 15.42 2.67
CA ARG A 59 18.01 16.77 2.17
C ARG A 59 17.92 16.89 0.65
N SER A 60 18.67 16.07 -0.08
CA SER A 60 18.74 16.15 -1.54
C SER A 60 19.07 14.78 -2.14
N SER A 61 18.60 14.56 -3.37
CA SER A 61 19.00 13.45 -4.21
C SER A 61 19.46 13.98 -5.56
N LYS A 62 20.50 13.38 -6.14
CA LYS A 62 21.00 13.74 -7.48
C LYS A 62 19.98 13.40 -8.57
N TYR A 63 19.32 12.26 -8.40
CA TYR A 63 18.29 11.75 -9.30
C TYR A 63 17.04 11.40 -8.49
N THR A 64 15.90 11.52 -9.14
CA THR A 64 14.59 11.21 -8.58
C THR A 64 13.86 10.18 -9.44
N LEU A 65 12.74 9.69 -8.95
CA LEU A 65 11.88 8.80 -9.72
C LEU A 65 11.42 9.44 -11.04
N ASP A 66 11.26 10.76 -11.09
CA ASP A 66 10.91 11.49 -12.31
C ASP A 66 11.97 11.30 -13.42
N ASP A 67 13.26 11.29 -13.06
CA ASP A 67 14.34 11.12 -14.02
C ASP A 67 14.30 9.73 -14.67
N PHE A 68 13.93 8.71 -13.90
CA PHE A 68 13.69 7.36 -14.44
C PHE A 68 12.43 7.31 -15.32
N ILE A 69 11.32 7.91 -14.87
CA ILE A 69 10.05 7.94 -15.61
C ILE A 69 10.17 8.71 -16.92
N LEU A 70 10.98 9.76 -16.95
CA LEU A 70 11.28 10.58 -18.14
C LEU A 70 12.40 10.01 -19.04
N ASN A 71 12.92 8.82 -18.72
CA ASN A 71 14.00 8.14 -19.45
C ASN A 71 15.34 8.90 -19.47
N LYS A 72 15.61 9.79 -18.52
CA LYS A 72 16.92 10.41 -18.33
C LYS A 72 17.93 9.43 -17.72
N VAL A 73 17.44 8.43 -16.97
CA VAL A 73 18.19 7.34 -16.38
C VAL A 73 17.60 6.03 -16.86
N GLY A 74 18.46 5.05 -17.18
CA GLY A 74 18.03 3.81 -17.81
C GLY A 74 17.47 2.77 -16.86
N LYS A 75 18.09 2.63 -15.67
CA LYS A 75 17.76 1.61 -14.68
C LYS A 75 17.36 2.24 -13.35
N LEU A 76 16.34 1.67 -12.71
CA LEU A 76 15.86 2.15 -11.41
C LEU A 76 16.95 2.02 -10.32
N GLN A 77 17.82 1.02 -10.40
CA GLN A 77 18.95 0.83 -9.49
C GLN A 77 19.93 2.01 -9.47
N GLU A 78 20.07 2.73 -10.59
CA GLU A 78 21.00 3.87 -10.72
C GLU A 78 20.57 5.11 -9.95
N ILE A 79 19.30 5.19 -9.57
CA ILE A 79 18.75 6.32 -8.79
C ILE A 79 18.56 5.99 -7.31
N VAL A 80 18.98 4.81 -6.87
CA VAL A 80 18.97 4.47 -5.46
C VAL A 80 20.05 5.29 -4.74
N LEU A 81 19.63 6.04 -3.76
CA LEU A 81 20.50 6.79 -2.85
C LEU A 81 20.89 5.90 -1.67
N GLU A 82 22.16 5.86 -1.33
CA GLU A 82 22.64 5.30 -0.06
C GLU A 82 22.29 6.25 1.08
N THR A 83 21.57 5.74 2.09
CA THR A 83 21.05 6.57 3.18
C THR A 83 22.05 6.81 4.31
N GLY A 84 23.22 6.14 4.27
CA GLY A 84 24.16 6.09 5.38
C GLY A 84 23.75 5.09 6.48
N LEU A 85 22.59 4.46 6.37
CA LEU A 85 22.17 3.33 7.20
C LEU A 85 22.51 2.02 6.47
N GLU A 86 23.11 1.09 7.19
CA GLU A 86 23.42 -0.22 6.64
C GLU A 86 22.16 -0.92 6.11
N ASN A 87 22.27 -1.60 4.98
CA ASN A 87 21.18 -2.34 4.32
C ASN A 87 19.98 -1.50 3.85
N MET A 88 20.09 -0.17 3.84
CA MET A 88 18.97 0.70 3.47
C MET A 88 19.29 1.62 2.30
N GLY A 89 18.58 1.45 1.19
CA GLY A 89 18.52 2.37 0.06
C GLY A 89 17.26 3.23 0.09
N PHE A 90 17.26 4.33 -0.65
CA PHE A 90 16.13 5.22 -0.82
C PHE A 90 16.01 5.69 -2.26
N ILE A 91 14.80 5.70 -2.82
CA ILE A 91 14.48 6.36 -4.09
C ILE A 91 13.57 7.55 -3.80
N CYS A 92 14.10 8.75 -4.06
CA CYS A 92 13.34 9.97 -3.90
C CYS A 92 12.23 10.05 -4.95
N GLY A 93 11.02 10.38 -4.53
CA GLY A 93 9.92 10.70 -5.42
C GLY A 93 10.19 11.96 -6.22
N GLY A 94 9.35 12.21 -7.21
CA GLY A 94 9.44 13.40 -8.04
C GLY A 94 8.46 14.49 -7.62
N ASN A 95 8.65 15.67 -8.19
CA ASN A 95 7.77 16.84 -7.97
C ASN A 95 7.27 17.43 -9.30
N ILE A 96 7.35 16.68 -10.40
CA ILE A 96 6.91 17.20 -11.71
C ILE A 96 5.38 17.22 -11.74
N PRO A 97 4.75 18.39 -11.93
CA PRO A 97 3.30 18.51 -12.04
C PRO A 97 2.73 17.59 -13.13
N GLY A 98 1.65 16.90 -12.83
CA GLY A 98 0.98 16.00 -13.77
C GLY A 98 1.57 14.57 -13.86
N ILE A 99 2.71 14.28 -13.23
CA ILE A 99 3.31 12.94 -13.23
C ILE A 99 2.48 11.95 -12.39
N ALA A 100 1.63 12.45 -11.49
CA ALA A 100 0.70 11.64 -10.71
C ALA A 100 -0.22 10.77 -11.58
N ASN A 101 -0.47 11.14 -12.84
CA ASN A 101 -1.22 10.38 -13.83
C ASN A 101 -0.27 9.63 -14.79
N LEU A 102 0.42 8.62 -14.27
CA LEU A 102 1.31 7.81 -15.09
C LEU A 102 0.58 7.13 -16.25
N HIS A 103 1.06 7.37 -17.47
CA HIS A 103 0.65 6.58 -18.63
C HIS A 103 0.94 5.09 -18.39
N TYR A 104 0.05 4.22 -18.89
CA TYR A 104 0.14 2.77 -18.69
C TYR A 104 1.54 2.20 -19.01
N SER A 105 2.16 2.61 -20.13
CA SER A 105 3.48 2.14 -20.52
C SER A 105 4.59 2.49 -19.51
N LYS A 106 4.57 3.72 -19.00
CA LYS A 106 5.52 4.18 -17.97
C LYS A 106 5.31 3.45 -16.64
N LYS A 107 4.05 3.23 -16.25
CA LYS A 107 3.70 2.45 -15.06
C LYS A 107 4.20 1.01 -15.18
N MET A 108 3.97 0.35 -16.31
CA MET A 108 4.45 -1.02 -16.55
C MET A 108 5.99 -1.11 -16.59
N LYS A 109 6.67 -0.07 -17.12
CA LYS A 109 8.13 0.02 -17.05
C LYS A 109 8.60 0.08 -15.59
N LEU A 110 7.99 0.94 -14.77
CA LEU A 110 8.32 1.06 -13.34
C LEU A 110 8.12 -0.26 -12.61
N ILE A 111 6.94 -0.88 -12.76
CA ILE A 111 6.60 -2.17 -12.12
C ILE A 111 7.64 -3.25 -12.43
N ARG A 112 8.04 -3.39 -13.70
CA ARG A 112 9.06 -4.38 -14.10
C ARG A 112 10.41 -4.11 -13.44
N ASN A 113 10.80 -2.84 -13.32
CA ASN A 113 12.07 -2.46 -12.71
C ASN A 113 12.07 -2.59 -11.18
N LEU A 114 10.91 -2.44 -10.50
CA LEU A 114 10.79 -2.73 -9.06
C LEU A 114 11.17 -4.18 -8.75
N ALA A 115 10.69 -5.13 -9.56
CA ALA A 115 10.97 -6.56 -9.38
C ALA A 115 12.44 -6.94 -9.68
N MET A 116 13.22 -6.06 -10.32
CA MET A 116 14.63 -6.29 -10.66
C MET A 116 15.62 -5.64 -9.67
N LEU A 117 15.13 -4.92 -8.66
CA LEU A 117 15.99 -4.31 -7.65
C LEU A 117 16.68 -5.37 -6.79
N ASP A 118 17.94 -5.13 -6.44
CA ASP A 118 18.77 -6.05 -5.64
C ASP A 118 18.55 -5.83 -4.14
N TYR A 119 17.32 -6.08 -3.68
CA TYR A 119 16.88 -5.92 -2.30
C TYR A 119 16.02 -7.11 -1.87
N ASP A 120 15.91 -7.33 -0.54
CA ASP A 120 14.97 -8.30 0.02
C ASP A 120 13.56 -7.70 0.04
N PHE A 121 13.46 -6.41 0.41
CA PHE A 121 12.21 -5.66 0.47
C PHE A 121 12.26 -4.38 -0.36
N VAL A 122 11.21 -4.15 -1.13
CA VAL A 122 10.90 -2.88 -1.78
C VAL A 122 9.67 -2.29 -1.12
N LEU A 123 9.85 -1.26 -0.30
CA LEU A 123 8.78 -0.60 0.43
C LEU A 123 8.27 0.60 -0.36
N LEU A 124 7.02 0.56 -0.81
CA LEU A 124 6.38 1.62 -1.60
C LEU A 124 5.56 2.53 -0.69
N ASP A 125 5.97 3.77 -0.49
CA ASP A 125 5.15 4.80 0.16
C ASP A 125 4.22 5.43 -0.88
N LEU A 126 2.96 4.96 -0.94
CA LEU A 126 2.01 5.36 -1.98
C LEU A 126 1.31 6.67 -1.61
N GLY A 127 0.89 7.46 -2.61
CA GLY A 127 0.08 8.64 -2.39
C GLY A 127 -1.25 8.34 -1.69
N ALA A 128 -1.85 9.37 -1.10
CA ALA A 128 -3.15 9.24 -0.45
C ALA A 128 -4.28 9.02 -1.47
N GLY A 129 -5.38 8.41 -1.01
CA GLY A 129 -6.59 8.22 -1.80
C GLY A 129 -6.65 6.90 -2.56
N ALA A 130 -7.61 6.80 -3.49
CA ALA A 130 -7.96 5.59 -4.22
C ALA A 130 -7.82 5.75 -5.75
N SER A 131 -6.84 6.54 -6.20
CA SER A 131 -6.57 6.65 -7.65
C SER A 131 -6.16 5.30 -8.23
N TYR A 132 -6.45 5.07 -9.51
CA TYR A 132 -6.06 3.82 -10.16
C TYR A 132 -4.56 3.57 -10.16
N ASN A 133 -3.72 4.61 -10.11
CA ASN A 133 -2.27 4.43 -9.98
C ASN A 133 -1.92 3.81 -8.63
N VAL A 134 -2.47 4.34 -7.52
CA VAL A 134 -2.27 3.79 -6.17
C VAL A 134 -2.76 2.33 -6.12
N VAL A 135 -3.99 2.08 -6.59
CA VAL A 135 -4.60 0.74 -6.58
C VAL A 135 -3.78 -0.27 -7.41
N ASP A 136 -3.28 0.13 -8.58
CA ASP A 136 -2.50 -0.77 -9.43
C ASP A 136 -1.15 -1.15 -8.79
N PHE A 137 -0.49 -0.24 -8.02
CA PHE A 137 0.70 -0.59 -7.24
C PHE A 137 0.38 -1.55 -6.08
N VAL A 138 -0.79 -1.41 -5.46
CA VAL A 138 -1.25 -2.38 -4.43
C VAL A 138 -1.49 -3.76 -5.04
N ILE A 139 -2.08 -3.81 -6.24
CA ILE A 139 -2.37 -5.08 -6.92
C ILE A 139 -1.10 -5.89 -7.22
N ILE A 140 0.00 -5.23 -7.52
CA ILE A 140 1.27 -5.90 -7.86
C ILE A 140 2.13 -6.23 -6.65
N SER A 141 1.79 -5.70 -5.47
CA SER A 141 2.54 -5.93 -4.23
C SER A 141 2.17 -7.29 -3.62
N GLN A 142 3.16 -8.00 -3.08
CA GLN A 142 2.96 -9.26 -2.38
C GLN A 142 2.28 -9.06 -1.02
N LYS A 143 2.64 -7.96 -0.34
CA LYS A 143 2.00 -7.54 0.92
C LYS A 143 1.50 -6.10 0.81
N SER A 144 0.39 -5.81 1.46
CA SER A 144 -0.16 -4.45 1.54
C SER A 144 -0.48 -4.08 2.98
N LEU A 145 0.04 -2.95 3.42
CA LEU A 145 -0.15 -2.37 4.75
C LEU A 145 -1.10 -1.18 4.62
N LEU A 146 -2.31 -1.33 5.09
CA LEU A 146 -3.37 -0.34 5.00
C LEU A 146 -3.43 0.47 6.30
N VAL A 147 -2.88 1.67 6.26
CA VAL A 147 -2.80 2.57 7.42
C VAL A 147 -4.08 3.37 7.55
N THR A 148 -4.72 3.27 8.69
CA THR A 148 -5.93 4.02 9.06
C THR A 148 -5.83 4.54 10.49
N THR A 149 -6.80 5.36 10.91
CA THR A 149 -6.92 5.89 12.26
C THR A 149 -8.32 5.62 12.81
N PRO A 150 -8.56 5.71 14.12
CA PRO A 150 -9.85 5.38 14.74
C PRO A 150 -11.01 6.30 14.32
N GLU A 151 -10.71 7.44 13.68
CA GLU A 151 -11.75 8.41 13.33
C GLU A 151 -12.68 7.89 12.20
N ILE A 152 -13.98 8.14 12.33
CA ILE A 152 -15.01 7.73 11.38
C ILE A 152 -14.66 8.10 9.93
N PRO A 153 -14.20 9.33 9.59
CA PRO A 153 -13.82 9.64 8.21
C PRO A 153 -12.67 8.77 7.67
N SER A 154 -11.73 8.35 8.51
CA SER A 154 -10.64 7.45 8.11
C SER A 154 -11.17 6.05 7.81
N ILE A 155 -12.08 5.54 8.64
CA ILE A 155 -12.75 4.25 8.46
C ILE A 155 -13.52 4.23 7.13
N LEU A 156 -14.31 5.26 6.83
CA LEU A 156 -15.08 5.36 5.59
C LEU A 156 -14.19 5.44 4.35
N ASN A 157 -13.08 6.22 4.42
CA ASN A 157 -12.12 6.27 3.31
C ASN A 157 -11.40 4.93 3.11
N THR A 158 -11.09 4.21 4.19
CA THR A 158 -10.51 2.87 4.14
C THR A 158 -11.45 1.89 3.43
N TYR A 159 -12.72 1.89 3.79
CA TYR A 159 -13.73 1.07 3.12
C TYR A 159 -13.88 1.44 1.62
N SER A 160 -13.94 2.72 1.30
CA SER A 160 -14.04 3.21 -0.09
C SER A 160 -12.83 2.80 -0.93
N PHE A 161 -11.61 2.87 -0.36
CA PHE A 161 -10.39 2.38 -0.99
C PHE A 161 -10.47 0.89 -1.28
N LEU A 162 -10.83 0.07 -0.29
CA LEU A 162 -10.95 -1.38 -0.42
C LEU A 162 -12.02 -1.75 -1.47
N LYS A 163 -13.13 -1.04 -1.50
CA LYS A 163 -14.15 -1.21 -2.54
C LYS A 163 -13.54 -0.96 -3.93
N THR A 164 -12.79 0.13 -4.10
CA THR A 164 -12.12 0.45 -5.37
C THR A 164 -11.10 -0.64 -5.75
N LEU A 165 -10.31 -1.13 -4.81
CA LEU A 165 -9.32 -2.21 -5.03
C LEU A 165 -10.01 -3.50 -5.50
N VAL A 166 -11.07 -3.94 -4.81
CA VAL A 166 -11.84 -5.14 -5.15
C VAL A 166 -12.40 -5.01 -6.57
N PHE A 167 -13.15 -3.96 -6.85
CA PHE A 167 -13.75 -3.77 -8.17
C PHE A 167 -12.71 -3.63 -9.29
N ARG A 168 -11.56 -3.00 -9.02
CA ARG A 168 -10.46 -2.91 -9.99
C ARG A 168 -9.90 -4.29 -10.33
N ARG A 169 -9.62 -5.13 -9.32
CA ARG A 169 -9.13 -6.51 -9.54
C ARG A 169 -10.15 -7.36 -10.29
N LEU A 170 -11.42 -7.29 -9.91
CA LEU A 170 -12.49 -8.03 -10.58
C LEU A 170 -12.65 -7.58 -12.04
N THR A 171 -12.64 -6.26 -12.30
CA THR A 171 -12.72 -5.73 -13.67
C THR A 171 -11.55 -6.22 -14.54
N MET A 172 -10.32 -6.20 -14.00
CA MET A 172 -9.14 -6.69 -14.73
C MET A 172 -9.29 -8.17 -15.10
N ALA A 173 -9.72 -8.99 -14.15
CA ALA A 173 -9.86 -10.43 -14.35
C ALA A 173 -11.04 -10.81 -15.26
N LEU A 174 -12.19 -10.16 -15.10
CA LEU A 174 -13.37 -10.48 -15.91
C LEU A 174 -13.27 -10.00 -17.36
N LYS A 175 -12.38 -9.06 -17.67
CA LYS A 175 -12.06 -8.69 -19.05
C LYS A 175 -11.55 -9.87 -19.88
N GLU A 176 -10.84 -10.80 -19.24
CA GLU A 176 -10.30 -12.02 -19.92
C GLU A 176 -11.42 -12.95 -20.43
N PHE A 177 -12.63 -12.85 -19.89
CA PHE A 177 -13.78 -13.63 -20.34
C PHE A 177 -14.41 -13.09 -21.62
N HIS A 178 -14.05 -11.89 -22.09
CA HIS A 178 -14.63 -11.21 -23.25
C HIS A 178 -16.19 -11.17 -23.22
N ASN A 179 -16.77 -11.17 -22.01
CA ASN A 179 -18.22 -11.16 -21.79
C ASN A 179 -18.67 -9.81 -21.25
N GLN A 180 -19.30 -9.01 -22.11
CA GLN A 180 -19.75 -7.65 -21.77
C GLN A 180 -20.80 -7.66 -20.64
N THR A 181 -21.68 -8.68 -20.58
CA THR A 181 -22.70 -8.78 -19.53
C THR A 181 -22.08 -8.84 -18.12
N LEU A 182 -20.93 -9.54 -17.96
CA LEU A 182 -20.21 -9.59 -16.70
C LEU A 182 -19.62 -8.22 -16.31
N LEU A 183 -19.11 -7.48 -17.29
CA LEU A 183 -18.54 -6.14 -17.05
C LEU A 183 -19.66 -5.14 -16.71
N ASP A 184 -20.77 -5.17 -17.40
CA ASP A 184 -21.94 -4.32 -17.14
C ASP A 184 -22.52 -4.60 -15.75
N LEU A 185 -22.55 -5.86 -15.32
CA LEU A 185 -22.97 -6.25 -13.97
C LEU A 185 -22.04 -5.68 -12.90
N LEU A 186 -20.71 -5.69 -13.12
CA LEU A 186 -19.77 -5.04 -12.20
C LEU A 186 -20.00 -3.53 -12.09
N GLU A 187 -20.26 -2.86 -13.21
CA GLU A 187 -20.58 -1.42 -13.18
C GLU A 187 -21.89 -1.15 -12.44
N GLN A 188 -22.92 -1.98 -12.62
CA GLN A 188 -24.16 -1.89 -11.86
C GLN A 188 -23.94 -2.06 -10.35
N ALA A 189 -23.09 -3.03 -9.94
CA ALA A 189 -22.77 -3.28 -8.54
C ALA A 189 -21.99 -2.14 -7.85
N ARG A 190 -21.35 -1.25 -8.63
CA ARG A 190 -20.70 -0.04 -8.09
C ARG A 190 -21.71 0.99 -7.61
N ASP A 191 -22.83 1.12 -8.31
CA ASP A 191 -23.94 2.04 -8.01
C ASP A 191 -25.01 1.32 -7.15
N VAL A 192 -24.72 1.24 -5.85
CA VAL A 192 -25.59 0.55 -4.88
C VAL A 192 -26.93 1.27 -4.68
N GLU A 193 -27.00 2.58 -4.94
CA GLU A 193 -28.25 3.33 -4.81
C GLU A 193 -29.26 2.90 -5.89
N LYS A 194 -28.78 2.71 -7.12
CA LYS A 194 -29.61 2.20 -8.21
C LYS A 194 -29.80 0.69 -8.18
N ASN A 195 -28.85 -0.05 -7.62
CA ASN A 195 -28.83 -1.52 -7.62
C ASN A 195 -28.68 -2.10 -6.21
N PRO A 196 -29.62 -1.85 -5.28
CA PRO A 196 -29.50 -2.26 -3.88
C PRO A 196 -29.41 -3.79 -3.70
N HIS A 197 -29.88 -4.57 -4.65
CA HIS A 197 -29.78 -6.04 -4.67
C HIS A 197 -28.36 -6.56 -4.95
N LEU A 198 -27.43 -5.70 -5.39
CA LEU A 198 -26.02 -6.02 -5.62
C LEU A 198 -25.10 -5.39 -4.55
N LYS A 199 -25.67 -4.95 -3.43
CA LYS A 199 -24.95 -4.26 -2.36
C LYS A 199 -23.87 -5.12 -1.72
N ARG A 200 -24.10 -6.43 -1.59
CA ARG A 200 -23.16 -7.38 -1.00
C ARG A 200 -22.43 -8.14 -2.10
N MET A 201 -21.16 -8.39 -1.87
CA MET A 201 -20.35 -9.15 -2.83
C MET A 201 -20.89 -10.57 -3.05
N ASP A 202 -21.46 -11.20 -2.02
CA ASP A 202 -22.09 -12.53 -2.15
C ASP A 202 -23.26 -12.50 -3.15
N ASP A 203 -24.08 -11.45 -3.14
CA ASP A 203 -25.20 -11.32 -4.07
C ASP A 203 -24.70 -11.18 -5.51
N LEU A 204 -23.66 -10.35 -5.72
CA LEU A 204 -22.99 -10.21 -7.01
C LEU A 204 -22.45 -11.55 -7.51
N VAL A 205 -21.74 -12.30 -6.65
CA VAL A 205 -21.17 -13.62 -6.96
C VAL A 205 -22.27 -14.61 -7.38
N GLN A 206 -23.44 -14.59 -6.73
CA GLN A 206 -24.57 -15.45 -7.09
C GLN A 206 -25.14 -15.10 -8.47
N VAL A 207 -25.23 -13.82 -8.82
CA VAL A 207 -25.67 -13.39 -10.16
C VAL A 207 -24.65 -13.80 -11.22
N ILE A 208 -23.35 -13.59 -10.97
CA ILE A 208 -22.28 -14.04 -11.87
C ILE A 208 -22.34 -15.56 -12.06
N GLN A 209 -22.63 -16.34 -11.00
CA GLN A 209 -22.74 -17.82 -11.06
C GLN A 209 -23.82 -18.28 -12.04
N LYS A 210 -24.92 -17.53 -12.18
CA LYS A 210 -26.00 -17.86 -13.13
C LYS A 210 -25.62 -17.54 -14.58
N ILE A 211 -24.69 -16.59 -14.80
CA ILE A 211 -24.22 -16.19 -16.13
C ILE A 211 -23.07 -17.09 -16.58
N ASP A 212 -22.07 -17.26 -15.70
CA ASP A 212 -20.86 -18.04 -15.96
C ASP A 212 -20.27 -18.60 -14.65
N SER A 213 -20.29 -19.92 -14.50
CA SER A 213 -19.78 -20.61 -13.31
C SER A 213 -18.26 -20.51 -13.16
N SER A 214 -17.53 -20.39 -14.28
CA SER A 214 -16.06 -20.25 -14.27
C SER A 214 -15.66 -18.85 -13.81
N ALA A 215 -16.35 -17.82 -14.31
CA ALA A 215 -16.18 -16.45 -13.86
C ALA A 215 -16.46 -16.31 -12.35
N SER A 216 -17.53 -16.95 -11.85
CA SER A 216 -17.86 -16.94 -10.42
C SER A 216 -16.75 -17.58 -9.57
N ARG A 217 -16.19 -18.72 -10.01
CA ARG A 217 -15.04 -19.35 -9.32
C ARG A 217 -13.83 -18.44 -9.27
N LEU A 218 -13.49 -17.78 -10.39
CA LEU A 218 -12.38 -16.84 -10.43
C LEU A 218 -12.62 -15.65 -9.49
N VAL A 219 -13.84 -15.07 -9.48
CA VAL A 219 -14.19 -13.98 -8.57
C VAL A 219 -13.97 -14.39 -7.11
N LYS A 220 -14.45 -15.57 -6.70
CA LYS A 220 -14.24 -16.09 -5.35
C LYS A 220 -12.75 -16.24 -5.00
N GLN A 221 -11.95 -16.77 -5.92
CA GLN A 221 -10.49 -16.88 -5.73
C GLN A 221 -9.81 -15.54 -5.55
N ILE A 222 -10.21 -14.54 -6.37
CA ILE A 222 -9.69 -13.18 -6.26
C ILE A 222 -10.02 -12.56 -4.91
N LEU A 223 -11.26 -12.69 -4.44
CA LEU A 223 -11.68 -12.15 -3.15
C LEU A 223 -10.89 -12.78 -2.00
N LEU A 224 -10.72 -14.10 -1.99
CA LEU A 224 -9.91 -14.83 -1.00
C LEU A 224 -8.42 -14.39 -1.03
N GLY A 225 -7.92 -13.95 -2.20
CA GLY A 225 -6.54 -13.47 -2.36
C GLY A 225 -6.34 -12.00 -1.97
N ILE A 226 -7.41 -11.23 -1.68
CA ILE A 226 -7.29 -9.84 -1.22
C ILE A 226 -7.28 -9.85 0.31
N ARG A 227 -6.07 -9.86 0.90
CA ARG A 227 -5.87 -9.95 2.35
C ARG A 227 -4.87 -8.90 2.83
N PRO A 228 -5.23 -7.60 2.85
CA PRO A 228 -4.33 -6.57 3.36
C PRO A 228 -4.08 -6.75 4.86
N ALA A 229 -2.89 -6.39 5.33
CA ALA A 229 -2.68 -6.15 6.75
C ALA A 229 -3.13 -4.72 7.07
N MET A 230 -3.89 -4.54 8.15
CA MET A 230 -4.36 -3.23 8.56
C MET A 230 -3.51 -2.71 9.72
N ILE A 231 -3.05 -1.47 9.62
CA ILE A 231 -2.37 -0.75 10.69
C ILE A 231 -3.33 0.31 11.24
N LEU A 232 -3.81 0.12 12.45
CA LEU A 232 -4.54 1.14 13.19
C LEU A 232 -3.52 2.05 13.87
N ASN A 233 -3.37 3.27 13.37
CA ASN A 233 -2.42 4.26 13.85
C ASN A 233 -3.09 5.26 14.81
N ARG A 234 -2.31 5.86 15.69
CA ARG A 234 -2.72 6.84 16.70
C ARG A 234 -3.73 6.29 17.69
N ILE A 235 -3.52 5.09 18.17
CA ILE A 235 -4.31 4.49 19.23
C ILE A 235 -4.00 5.23 20.54
N ARG A 236 -5.04 5.69 21.24
CA ARG A 236 -4.96 6.36 22.53
C ARG A 236 -5.52 5.50 23.66
N SER A 237 -6.40 4.59 23.31
CA SER A 237 -7.10 3.75 24.29
C SER A 237 -7.63 2.48 23.64
N GLY A 238 -7.94 1.45 24.43
CA GLY A 238 -8.57 0.23 23.94
C GLY A 238 -9.97 0.43 23.31
N LYS A 239 -10.59 1.62 23.49
CA LYS A 239 -11.84 1.94 22.79
C LYS A 239 -11.62 2.16 21.28
N ASP A 240 -10.42 2.58 20.90
CA ASP A 240 -10.06 2.88 19.52
C ASP A 240 -9.99 1.59 18.66
N GLU A 241 -9.72 0.45 19.30
CA GLU A 241 -9.70 -0.87 18.63
C GLU A 241 -11.05 -1.27 18.04
N LYS A 242 -12.17 -0.70 18.55
CA LYS A 242 -13.50 -0.90 17.97
C LYS A 242 -13.59 -0.45 16.50
N ALA A 243 -12.73 0.49 16.10
CA ALA A 243 -12.63 0.92 14.71
C ALA A 243 -12.20 -0.23 13.78
N CYS A 244 -11.27 -1.08 14.22
CA CYS A 244 -10.85 -2.25 13.47
C CYS A 244 -12.00 -3.24 13.26
N VAL A 245 -12.75 -3.52 14.33
CA VAL A 245 -13.92 -4.41 14.26
C VAL A 245 -14.96 -3.88 13.28
N ALA A 246 -15.18 -2.56 13.27
CA ALA A 246 -16.12 -1.94 12.33
C ALA A 246 -15.65 -2.11 10.88
N ILE A 247 -14.36 -1.86 10.58
CA ILE A 247 -13.80 -2.03 9.23
C ILE A 247 -13.87 -3.50 8.81
N GLU A 248 -13.46 -4.44 9.66
CA GLU A 248 -13.52 -5.88 9.35
C GLU A 248 -14.94 -6.34 9.04
N ASN A 249 -15.92 -5.89 9.80
CA ASN A 249 -17.32 -6.19 9.54
C ASN A 249 -17.77 -5.65 8.18
N LEU A 250 -17.39 -4.41 7.83
CA LEU A 250 -17.70 -3.83 6.51
C LEU A 250 -17.00 -4.62 5.38
N MET A 251 -15.74 -5.00 5.56
CA MET A 251 -14.98 -5.80 4.59
C MET A 251 -15.63 -7.14 4.34
N ARG A 252 -15.94 -7.88 5.41
CA ARG A 252 -16.54 -9.21 5.33
C ARG A 252 -17.97 -9.15 4.77
N GLN A 253 -18.80 -8.26 5.30
CA GLN A 253 -20.21 -8.19 4.95
C GLN A 253 -20.47 -7.69 3.53
N TYR A 254 -19.71 -6.67 3.08
CA TYR A 254 -20.00 -5.99 1.81
C TYR A 254 -19.01 -6.29 0.69
N LEU A 255 -17.75 -6.61 1.02
CA LEU A 255 -16.71 -6.85 0.02
C LEU A 255 -16.28 -8.31 -0.08
N GLY A 256 -16.68 -9.17 0.84
CA GLY A 256 -16.29 -10.59 0.86
C GLY A 256 -14.78 -10.80 1.02
N ILE A 257 -14.07 -9.89 1.69
CA ILE A 257 -12.63 -9.95 1.93
C ILE A 257 -12.31 -9.85 3.43
N GLU A 258 -11.10 -10.29 3.81
CA GLU A 258 -10.64 -10.28 5.20
C GLU A 258 -9.24 -9.66 5.32
N CYS A 259 -8.93 -9.12 6.50
CA CYS A 259 -7.55 -8.74 6.82
C CYS A 259 -6.68 -9.99 7.05
N SER A 260 -5.42 -9.92 6.64
CA SER A 260 -4.42 -10.94 7.02
C SER A 260 -3.98 -10.78 8.48
N LYS A 261 -3.89 -9.54 8.94
CA LYS A 261 -3.48 -9.15 10.29
C LYS A 261 -3.98 -7.75 10.60
N ILE A 262 -4.27 -7.47 11.87
CA ILE A 262 -4.41 -6.12 12.42
C ILE A 262 -3.20 -5.85 13.29
N LEU A 263 -2.56 -4.71 13.05
CA LEU A 263 -1.37 -4.23 13.74
C LEU A 263 -1.71 -2.86 14.35
N HIS A 264 -1.16 -2.60 15.51
CA HIS A 264 -1.46 -1.40 16.29
C HIS A 264 -0.25 -0.49 16.34
N VAL A 265 -0.46 0.83 16.19
CA VAL A 265 0.54 1.86 16.40
C VAL A 265 -0.06 2.92 17.31
N HIS A 266 0.51 3.05 18.50
CA HIS A 266 0.03 3.97 19.51
C HIS A 266 0.44 5.42 19.20
N GLU A 267 -0.37 6.36 19.69
CA GLU A 267 -0.03 7.78 19.61
C GLU A 267 1.18 8.05 20.53
N ASP A 268 2.21 8.67 19.95
CA ASP A 268 3.46 8.94 20.65
C ASP A 268 3.99 10.33 20.28
N ALA A 269 4.23 11.16 21.28
CA ALA A 269 4.75 12.51 21.10
C ALA A 269 6.15 12.52 20.43
N SER A 270 6.92 11.43 20.54
CA SER A 270 8.22 11.29 19.88
C SER A 270 8.14 11.44 18.36
N VAL A 271 7.00 11.06 17.75
CA VAL A 271 6.77 11.19 16.30
C VAL A 271 6.78 12.66 15.88
N GLY A 272 6.04 13.52 16.58
CA GLY A 272 6.01 14.97 16.30
C GLY A 272 7.39 15.62 16.47
N HIS A 273 8.12 15.25 17.54
CA HIS A 273 9.47 15.74 17.80
C HIS A 273 10.48 15.29 16.72
N ALA A 274 10.37 14.05 16.27
CA ALA A 274 11.23 13.48 15.23
C ALA A 274 11.03 14.18 13.88
N ILE A 275 9.77 14.42 13.49
CA ILE A 275 9.42 15.17 12.27
C ILE A 275 9.99 16.59 12.32
N ALA A 276 9.80 17.31 13.43
CA ALA A 276 10.32 18.68 13.60
C ALA A 276 11.84 18.75 13.48
N LYS A 277 12.55 17.68 13.87
CA LYS A 277 14.02 17.58 13.77
C LYS A 277 14.50 16.95 12.45
N MET A 278 13.59 16.55 11.56
CA MET A 278 13.90 15.77 10.36
C MET A 278 14.77 14.53 10.68
N LYS A 279 14.43 13.80 11.74
CA LYS A 279 15.13 12.59 12.17
C LYS A 279 14.12 11.47 12.41
N PRO A 280 14.32 10.27 11.86
CA PRO A 280 13.42 9.14 12.11
C PRO A 280 13.34 8.79 13.60
N VAL A 281 12.15 8.35 14.06
CA VAL A 281 11.96 7.94 15.47
C VAL A 281 12.85 6.75 15.82
N MET A 282 12.98 5.79 14.90
CA MET A 282 13.84 4.59 15.07
C MET A 282 15.28 4.94 15.38
N ILE A 283 15.77 6.12 14.97
CA ILE A 283 17.13 6.61 15.24
C ILE A 283 17.17 7.55 16.45
N ASN A 284 16.19 8.46 16.54
CA ASN A 284 16.19 9.53 17.55
C ASN A 284 15.66 9.08 18.91
N ASN A 285 14.73 8.14 18.93
CA ASN A 285 14.10 7.59 20.13
C ASN A 285 13.70 6.11 19.96
N PRO A 286 14.68 5.19 19.83
CA PRO A 286 14.44 3.77 19.51
C PRO A 286 13.68 3.01 20.61
N GLY A 287 13.65 3.52 21.84
CA GLY A 287 12.91 2.93 22.97
C GLY A 287 11.49 3.45 23.13
N SER A 288 10.98 4.29 22.20
CA SER A 288 9.62 4.82 22.26
C SER A 288 8.58 3.73 22.00
N VAL A 289 7.33 3.98 22.42
CA VAL A 289 6.20 3.07 22.15
C VAL A 289 6.00 2.93 20.63
N PHE A 290 6.06 4.04 19.90
CA PHE A 290 5.99 4.01 18.44
C PHE A 290 7.08 3.13 17.80
N ALA A 291 8.34 3.21 18.27
CA ALA A 291 9.42 2.41 17.72
C ALA A 291 9.20 0.90 17.98
N ASN A 292 8.69 0.53 19.15
CA ASN A 292 8.33 -0.86 19.46
C ASN A 292 7.21 -1.37 18.56
N ASP A 293 6.15 -0.58 18.35
CA ASP A 293 5.05 -0.93 17.46
C ASP A 293 5.54 -1.12 16.00
N ILE A 294 6.45 -0.27 15.52
CA ILE A 294 7.07 -0.41 14.19
C ILE A 294 7.90 -1.69 14.09
N ASN A 295 8.63 -2.07 15.15
CA ASN A 295 9.37 -3.33 15.18
C ASN A 295 8.44 -4.54 15.08
N GLU A 296 7.28 -4.51 15.72
CA GLU A 296 6.27 -5.57 15.56
C GLU A 296 5.78 -5.71 14.12
N ILE A 297 5.57 -4.57 13.43
CA ILE A 297 5.20 -4.58 12.00
C ILE A 297 6.33 -5.19 11.16
N ALA A 298 7.60 -4.83 11.44
CA ALA A 298 8.75 -5.39 10.72
C ALA A 298 8.89 -6.90 10.95
N MET A 299 8.69 -7.38 12.17
CA MET A 299 8.69 -8.82 12.48
C MET A 299 7.55 -9.55 11.74
N PHE A 300 6.34 -8.98 11.68
CA PHE A 300 5.24 -9.55 10.89
C PHE A 300 5.59 -9.67 9.40
N LEU A 301 6.35 -8.75 8.84
CA LEU A 301 6.76 -8.82 7.44
C LEU A 301 7.85 -9.86 7.19
N THR A 302 8.70 -10.14 8.17
CA THR A 302 9.86 -11.04 8.01
C THR A 302 9.58 -12.50 8.40
N GLY A 303 8.49 -12.76 9.11
CA GLY A 303 8.06 -14.08 9.57
C GLY A 303 7.00 -14.67 8.74
#